data_77b45f32b8fb3cc61de91e748d0e0988
#
_entry.id   77b45f32b8fb3cc61de91e748d0e0988
#
_cell.length_a   1.000
_cell.length_b   1.000
_cell.length_c   1.000
_cell.angle_alpha   90.00
_cell.angle_beta   90.00
_cell.angle_gamma   90.00
#
_symmetry.space_group_name_H-M   'P 1'
#
loop_
_entity.id
_entity.type
_entity.pdbx_description
1 polymer ?
#
loop_
_entity_poly.entity_id
_entity_poly.type
_entity_poly.pdbx_seq_one_letter_code
_entity_poly.pdbx_strand_id
1 'polypeptide(L)'
;DAEVIELIGQQFAWTARYPGKDKDLGAVNYKLIDAANEFGLDLTDARTHDDFKSLELHLPVNKEILLKIRAKDVLHSVFLPHFRVKMDAVPGMPTHFKFTATKTTQEMRDELGDQTFNYEMACTEICGQGHFSMRFLVVVDTQEDYERWKLSQESWLKQNPEYLKNVPTGLKESAMIKAGIPVEQEEKQATGVGSN
;
A
#
# COMPACT_ATOMS: atom_id res chain seq x y z
N ASP A 1 -4.40 6.47 17.67
CA ASP A 1 -4.27 6.59 16.20
C ASP A 1 -3.95 5.21 15.59
N ALA A 2 -4.91 4.64 14.87
CA ALA A 2 -4.74 3.35 14.20
C ALA A 2 -3.81 3.50 12.97
N GLU A 3 -3.00 2.46 12.70
CA GLU A 3 -2.31 2.34 11.42
C GLU A 3 -3.33 1.97 10.35
N VAL A 4 -3.46 2.79 9.32
CA VAL A 4 -4.45 2.59 8.26
C VAL A 4 -3.77 1.92 7.06
N ILE A 5 -4.25 0.75 6.67
CA ILE A 5 -3.74 -0.01 5.53
C ILE A 5 -4.92 -0.32 4.62
N GLU A 6 -4.76 -0.12 3.32
CA GLU A 6 -5.78 -0.48 2.35
C GLU A 6 -5.38 -1.76 1.61
N LEU A 7 -6.32 -2.71 1.53
CA LEU A 7 -6.18 -3.96 0.79
C LEU A 7 -7.10 -3.95 -0.42
N ILE A 8 -6.60 -4.43 -1.55
CA ILE A 8 -7.43 -4.71 -2.71
C ILE A 8 -7.22 -6.14 -3.18
N GLY A 9 -8.34 -6.86 -3.37
CA GLY A 9 -8.35 -8.19 -4.00
C GLY A 9 -8.69 -8.09 -5.48
N GLN A 10 -8.00 -8.88 -6.29
CA GLN A 10 -8.32 -9.13 -7.70
C GLN A 10 -8.02 -10.60 -8.02
N GLN A 11 -8.54 -11.11 -9.10
CA GLN A 11 -8.26 -12.47 -9.58
C GLN A 11 -6.82 -12.57 -10.13
N PHE A 12 -5.84 -13.20 -9.45
CA PHE A 12 -5.97 -13.95 -8.17
C PHE A 12 -4.86 -13.51 -7.22
N ALA A 13 -4.86 -12.25 -6.82
CA ALA A 13 -3.83 -11.67 -5.97
C ALA A 13 -4.40 -10.63 -5.00
N TRP A 14 -3.65 -10.38 -3.94
CA TRP A 14 -3.87 -9.26 -3.03
C TRP A 14 -2.76 -8.23 -3.22
N THR A 15 -3.10 -6.97 -3.03
CA THR A 15 -2.13 -5.88 -2.91
C THR A 15 -2.47 -5.04 -1.68
N ALA A 16 -1.46 -4.66 -0.91
CA ALA A 16 -1.59 -3.72 0.19
C ALA A 16 -1.11 -2.34 -0.25
N ARG A 17 -1.81 -1.28 0.17
CA ARG A 17 -1.40 0.12 0.03
C ARG A 17 -1.20 0.73 1.40
N TYR A 18 -0.11 1.41 1.57
CA TYR A 18 0.30 2.09 2.78
C TYR A 18 0.42 3.58 2.54
N PRO A 19 0.12 4.39 3.55
CA PRO A 19 0.44 5.80 3.50
C PRO A 19 1.95 5.99 3.54
N GLY A 20 2.42 6.99 2.83
CA GLY A 20 3.82 7.35 2.82
C GLY A 20 4.26 8.07 4.10
N LYS A 21 5.13 9.06 3.94
CA LYS A 21 5.72 9.81 5.06
C LYS A 21 4.70 10.71 5.77
N ASP A 22 3.66 11.13 5.06
CA ASP A 22 2.60 11.97 5.63
C ASP A 22 1.61 11.20 6.52
N LYS A 23 1.63 9.85 6.48
CA LYS A 23 0.79 8.92 7.24
C LYS A 23 -0.70 8.95 6.88
N ASP A 24 -1.05 9.58 5.76
CA ASP A 24 -2.41 9.70 5.26
C ASP A 24 -2.53 9.06 3.88
N LEU A 25 -3.44 8.10 3.73
CA LEU A 25 -3.77 7.54 2.41
C LEU A 25 -4.49 8.59 1.56
N GLY A 26 -3.96 8.83 0.35
CA GLY A 26 -4.58 9.73 -0.60
C GLY A 26 -5.89 9.19 -1.19
N ALA A 27 -6.61 10.06 -1.90
CA ALA A 27 -7.88 9.74 -2.52
C ALA A 27 -7.77 8.67 -3.62
N VAL A 28 -8.85 7.95 -3.82
CA VAL A 28 -8.98 6.96 -4.88
C VAL A 28 -10.25 7.20 -5.68
N ASN A 29 -10.20 6.87 -6.98
CA ASN A 29 -11.34 7.00 -7.87
C ASN A 29 -11.41 5.77 -8.78
N TYR A 30 -12.52 5.05 -8.73
CA TYR A 30 -12.71 3.82 -9.52
C TYR A 30 -12.56 4.05 -11.05
N LYS A 31 -12.82 5.27 -11.53
CA LYS A 31 -12.64 5.63 -12.96
C LYS A 31 -11.18 5.69 -13.40
N LEU A 32 -10.25 5.74 -12.43
CA LEU A 32 -8.80 5.79 -12.67
C LEU A 32 -8.15 4.40 -12.56
N ILE A 33 -8.95 3.35 -12.32
CA ILE A 33 -8.44 1.99 -12.24
C ILE A 33 -7.98 1.54 -13.62
N ASP A 34 -6.73 1.08 -13.70
CA ASP A 34 -6.15 0.44 -14.87
C ASP A 34 -5.24 -0.73 -14.46
N ALA A 35 -4.38 -1.20 -15.37
CA ALA A 35 -3.51 -2.35 -15.13
C ALA A 35 -2.44 -2.08 -14.06
N ALA A 36 -1.87 -0.87 -14.02
CA ALA A 36 -0.83 -0.49 -13.07
C ALA A 36 -1.39 0.24 -11.84
N ASN A 37 -2.56 0.89 -11.99
CA ASN A 37 -3.25 1.64 -10.95
C ASN A 37 -4.51 0.90 -10.46
N GLU A 38 -4.35 -0.29 -9.90
CA GLU A 38 -5.45 -1.12 -9.45
C GLU A 38 -6.28 -0.50 -8.32
N PHE A 39 -5.70 0.40 -7.52
CA PHE A 39 -6.42 1.14 -6.49
C PHE A 39 -7.23 2.32 -7.05
N GLY A 40 -6.89 2.79 -8.26
CA GLY A 40 -7.45 4.01 -8.80
C GLY A 40 -6.94 5.27 -8.08
N LEU A 41 -5.64 5.33 -7.81
CA LEU A 41 -5.00 6.45 -7.11
C LEU A 41 -5.29 7.77 -7.86
N ASP A 42 -5.81 8.76 -7.14
CA ASP A 42 -6.11 10.08 -7.67
C ASP A 42 -4.95 11.04 -7.36
N LEU A 43 -4.14 11.31 -8.36
CA LEU A 43 -2.95 12.16 -8.24
C LEU A 43 -3.26 13.66 -8.17
N THR A 44 -4.53 14.05 -8.19
CA THR A 44 -4.94 15.41 -7.86
C THR A 44 -4.92 15.67 -6.34
N ASP A 45 -4.94 14.61 -5.55
CA ASP A 45 -4.76 14.65 -4.11
C ASP A 45 -3.28 14.47 -3.75
N ALA A 46 -2.68 15.49 -3.14
CA ALA A 46 -1.27 15.50 -2.77
C ALA A 46 -0.88 14.40 -1.77
N ARG A 47 -1.84 13.85 -1.02
CA ARG A 47 -1.58 12.72 -0.10
C ARG A 47 -1.24 11.44 -0.83
N THR A 48 -1.68 11.29 -2.09
CA THR A 48 -1.42 10.08 -2.90
C THR A 48 0.03 9.98 -3.39
N HIS A 49 0.77 11.09 -3.41
CA HIS A 49 2.06 11.16 -4.09
C HIS A 49 3.17 10.32 -3.45
N ASP A 50 3.11 10.05 -2.16
CA ASP A 50 4.07 9.21 -1.44
C ASP A 50 3.49 7.86 -0.98
N ASP A 51 2.23 7.56 -1.31
CA ASP A 51 1.67 6.24 -1.08
C ASP A 51 2.49 5.16 -1.80
N PHE A 52 2.64 4.02 -1.17
CA PHE A 52 3.34 2.89 -1.78
C PHE A 52 2.53 1.60 -1.71
N LYS A 53 2.88 0.64 -2.54
CA LYS A 53 2.24 -0.67 -2.61
C LYS A 53 3.20 -1.77 -2.17
N SER A 54 2.63 -2.83 -1.60
CA SER A 54 3.36 -4.02 -1.20
C SER A 54 2.61 -5.28 -1.59
N LEU A 55 3.36 -6.33 -1.93
CA LEU A 55 2.86 -7.68 -2.16
C LEU A 55 2.97 -8.56 -0.91
N GLU A 56 3.17 -7.93 0.24
CA GLU A 56 3.17 -8.53 1.57
C GLU A 56 2.43 -7.59 2.52
N LEU A 57 1.77 -8.14 3.53
CA LEU A 57 1.07 -7.36 4.55
C LEU A 57 1.96 -7.23 5.79
N HIS A 58 2.58 -6.09 5.97
CA HIS A 58 3.34 -5.75 7.16
C HIS A 58 2.47 -5.05 8.19
N LEU A 59 2.56 -5.49 9.44
CA LEU A 59 1.75 -5.01 10.54
C LEU A 59 2.64 -4.69 11.75
N PRO A 60 2.51 -3.53 12.39
CA PRO A 60 3.20 -3.26 13.65
C PRO A 60 2.54 -4.01 14.81
N VAL A 61 3.35 -4.66 15.66
CA VAL A 61 2.85 -5.33 16.87
C VAL A 61 2.32 -4.30 17.90
N ASN A 62 1.29 -4.69 18.65
CA ASN A 62 0.70 -3.89 19.74
C ASN A 62 0.17 -2.50 19.33
N LYS A 63 -0.08 -2.28 18.04
CA LYS A 63 -0.72 -1.08 17.51
C LYS A 63 -2.08 -1.43 16.92
N GLU A 64 -3.07 -0.58 17.09
CA GLU A 64 -4.37 -0.73 16.44
C GLU A 64 -4.21 -0.56 14.93
N ILE A 65 -4.75 -1.49 14.16
CA ILE A 65 -4.71 -1.53 12.71
C ILE A 65 -6.13 -1.37 12.18
N LEU A 66 -6.32 -0.48 11.23
CA LEU A 66 -7.55 -0.34 10.45
C LEU A 66 -7.29 -0.81 9.02
N LEU A 67 -7.80 -1.99 8.68
CA LEU A 67 -7.83 -2.45 7.29
C LEU A 67 -9.02 -1.82 6.59
N LYS A 68 -8.75 -1.14 5.47
CA LYS A 68 -9.75 -0.76 4.46
C LYS A 68 -9.69 -1.80 3.35
N ILE A 69 -10.79 -2.47 3.04
CA ILE A 69 -10.80 -3.64 2.18
C ILE A 69 -11.68 -3.37 0.97
N ARG A 70 -11.13 -3.64 -0.22
CA ARG A 70 -11.80 -3.45 -1.50
C ARG A 70 -11.59 -4.65 -2.40
N ALA A 71 -12.46 -4.80 -3.40
CA ALA A 71 -12.28 -5.73 -4.51
C ALA A 71 -12.33 -4.96 -5.83
N LYS A 72 -11.47 -5.36 -6.78
CA LYS A 72 -11.38 -4.74 -8.10
C LYS A 72 -12.40 -5.35 -9.07
N ASP A 73 -12.65 -6.64 -8.97
CA ASP A 73 -13.37 -7.43 -9.98
C ASP A 73 -14.55 -8.22 -9.42
N VAL A 74 -14.31 -9.28 -8.66
CA VAL A 74 -15.34 -10.15 -8.08
C VAL A 74 -15.29 -10.11 -6.55
N LEU A 75 -16.20 -10.83 -5.90
CA LEU A 75 -16.16 -11.02 -4.45
C LEU A 75 -14.92 -11.80 -4.05
N HIS A 76 -14.23 -11.32 -3.04
CA HIS A 76 -13.17 -12.00 -2.29
C HIS A 76 -13.47 -11.90 -0.80
N SER A 77 -12.71 -12.59 0.04
CA SER A 77 -12.82 -12.43 1.49
C SER A 77 -11.44 -12.49 2.12
N VAL A 78 -11.09 -11.46 2.86
CA VAL A 78 -9.88 -11.42 3.69
C VAL A 78 -10.09 -12.35 4.87
N PHE A 79 -9.21 -13.33 5.01
CA PHE A 79 -9.19 -14.24 6.15
C PHE A 79 -7.79 -14.31 6.76
N LEU A 80 -7.67 -13.85 7.99
CA LEU A 80 -6.44 -13.88 8.80
C LEU A 80 -6.68 -14.85 9.97
N PRO A 81 -6.42 -16.16 9.81
CA PRO A 81 -6.80 -17.18 10.78
C PRO A 81 -6.20 -16.95 12.17
N HIS A 82 -4.92 -16.58 12.24
CA HIS A 82 -4.23 -16.36 13.51
C HIS A 82 -4.73 -15.13 14.28
N PHE A 83 -5.37 -14.19 13.59
CA PHE A 83 -5.96 -12.97 14.19
C PHE A 83 -7.48 -13.10 14.35
N ARG A 84 -8.07 -14.19 13.93
CA ARG A 84 -9.54 -14.42 13.90
C ARG A 84 -10.30 -13.30 13.17
N VAL A 85 -9.70 -12.77 12.12
CA VAL A 85 -10.29 -11.74 11.25
C VAL A 85 -10.85 -12.39 10.00
N LYS A 86 -12.11 -12.12 9.69
CA LYS A 86 -12.74 -12.44 8.42
C LYS A 86 -13.61 -11.26 7.99
N MET A 87 -13.39 -10.76 6.77
CA MET A 87 -14.15 -9.65 6.21
C MET A 87 -14.18 -9.75 4.69
N ASP A 88 -15.36 -9.63 4.13
CA ASP A 88 -15.56 -9.71 2.68
C ASP A 88 -15.03 -8.46 1.98
N ALA A 89 -14.43 -8.68 0.82
CA ALA A 89 -14.00 -7.65 -0.12
C ALA A 89 -15.02 -7.61 -1.26
N VAL A 90 -15.81 -6.54 -1.30
CA VAL A 90 -16.98 -6.40 -2.18
C VAL A 90 -16.70 -5.34 -3.23
N PRO A 91 -16.85 -5.64 -4.55
CA PRO A 91 -16.72 -4.62 -5.58
C PRO A 91 -17.69 -3.46 -5.36
N GLY A 92 -17.16 -2.23 -5.40
CA GLY A 92 -17.97 -1.02 -5.23
C GLY A 92 -18.41 -0.70 -3.78
N MET A 93 -18.16 -1.59 -2.83
CA MET A 93 -18.51 -1.38 -1.43
C MET A 93 -17.32 -1.64 -0.51
N PRO A 94 -16.54 -0.61 -0.15
CA PRO A 94 -15.42 -0.75 0.78
C PRO A 94 -15.88 -1.27 2.15
N THR A 95 -15.19 -2.27 2.68
CA THR A 95 -15.40 -2.79 4.03
C THR A 95 -14.23 -2.45 4.93
N HIS A 96 -14.39 -2.60 6.25
CA HIS A 96 -13.38 -2.20 7.22
C HIS A 96 -13.30 -3.24 8.35
N PHE A 97 -12.10 -3.45 8.86
CA PHE A 97 -11.89 -4.26 10.06
C PHE A 97 -10.80 -3.65 10.93
N LYS A 98 -11.03 -3.60 12.25
CA LYS A 98 -10.05 -3.14 13.25
C LYS A 98 -9.59 -4.30 14.10
N PHE A 99 -8.27 -4.39 14.34
CA PHE A 99 -7.68 -5.37 15.24
C PHE A 99 -6.29 -4.91 15.69
N THR A 100 -5.72 -5.65 16.63
CA THR A 100 -4.34 -5.45 17.09
C THR A 100 -3.61 -6.77 17.05
N ALA A 101 -2.47 -6.83 16.35
CA ALA A 101 -1.56 -7.96 16.39
C ALA A 101 -0.75 -7.91 17.71
N THR A 102 -0.74 -9.00 18.47
CA THR A 102 -0.15 -9.04 19.80
C THR A 102 1.18 -9.78 19.88
N LYS A 103 1.57 -10.50 18.81
CA LYS A 103 2.84 -11.23 18.72
C LYS A 103 3.47 -10.98 17.35
N THR A 104 4.77 -10.70 17.34
CA THR A 104 5.55 -10.61 16.12
C THR A 104 5.68 -11.97 15.43
N THR A 105 6.03 -11.95 14.15
CA THR A 105 6.32 -13.19 13.41
C THR A 105 7.47 -13.96 14.07
N GLN A 106 8.49 -13.26 14.57
CA GLN A 106 9.63 -13.91 15.24
C GLN A 106 9.24 -14.54 16.57
N GLU A 107 8.45 -13.86 17.40
CA GLU A 107 7.93 -14.43 18.65
C GLU A 107 7.12 -15.69 18.42
N MET A 108 6.32 -15.73 17.33
CA MET A 108 5.57 -16.95 16.98
C MET A 108 6.50 -18.08 16.52
N ARG A 109 7.54 -17.78 15.75
CA ARG A 109 8.56 -18.76 15.33
C ARG A 109 9.24 -19.40 16.54
N ASP A 110 9.62 -18.58 17.51
CA ASP A 110 10.29 -19.03 18.75
C ASP A 110 9.35 -19.87 19.63
N GLU A 111 8.11 -19.45 19.77
CA GLU A 111 7.09 -20.18 20.56
C GLU A 111 6.75 -21.55 19.94
N LEU A 112 6.67 -21.62 18.61
CA LEU A 112 6.37 -22.87 17.88
C LEU A 112 7.59 -23.76 17.70
N GLY A 113 8.81 -23.25 17.91
CA GLY A 113 10.04 -23.93 17.57
C GLY A 113 10.21 -24.14 16.06
N ASP A 114 9.52 -23.35 15.24
CA ASP A 114 9.52 -23.45 13.77
C ASP A 114 9.92 -22.10 13.15
N GLN A 115 11.18 -22.00 12.75
CA GLN A 115 11.73 -20.80 12.13
C GLN A 115 11.23 -20.56 10.69
N THR A 116 10.47 -21.51 10.13
CA THR A 116 9.85 -21.36 8.79
C THR A 116 8.42 -20.80 8.87
N PHE A 117 7.85 -20.67 10.07
CA PHE A 117 6.51 -20.14 10.27
C PHE A 117 6.37 -18.74 9.71
N ASN A 118 5.24 -18.49 9.05
CA ASN A 118 4.78 -17.15 8.66
C ASN A 118 3.28 -17.04 8.93
N TYR A 119 2.84 -15.85 9.31
CA TYR A 119 1.43 -15.53 9.25
C TYR A 119 0.98 -15.47 7.78
N GLU A 120 -0.24 -15.87 7.52
CA GLU A 120 -0.82 -15.82 6.18
C GLU A 120 -2.22 -15.21 6.21
N MET A 121 -2.56 -14.55 5.12
CA MET A 121 -3.91 -14.18 4.76
C MET A 121 -4.32 -15.00 3.53
N ALA A 122 -5.55 -15.50 3.53
CA ALA A 122 -6.10 -16.28 2.42
C ALA A 122 -7.43 -15.66 1.94
N CYS A 123 -7.77 -15.93 0.69
CA CYS A 123 -9.11 -15.67 0.19
C CYS A 123 -10.04 -16.83 0.62
N THR A 124 -11.19 -16.51 1.23
CA THR A 124 -12.18 -17.50 1.67
C THR A 124 -13.55 -17.33 1.01
N GLU A 125 -13.63 -16.53 -0.06
CA GLU A 125 -14.79 -16.46 -0.95
C GLU A 125 -14.41 -16.97 -2.33
N ILE A 126 -15.18 -17.93 -2.90
CA ILE A 126 -14.88 -18.53 -4.19
C ILE A 126 -14.86 -17.46 -5.27
N CYS A 127 -13.66 -17.14 -5.78
CA CYS A 127 -13.46 -16.04 -6.72
C CYS A 127 -13.05 -16.48 -8.14
N GLY A 128 -12.90 -17.78 -8.39
CA GLY A 128 -12.53 -18.34 -9.69
C GLY A 128 -11.49 -19.46 -9.62
N GLN A 129 -10.87 -19.79 -10.74
CA GLN A 129 -9.95 -20.94 -10.85
C GLN A 129 -8.72 -20.85 -9.96
N GLY A 130 -8.18 -19.65 -9.74
CA GLY A 130 -7.01 -19.40 -8.89
C GLY A 130 -7.33 -19.17 -7.41
N HIS A 131 -8.59 -19.33 -7.00
CA HIS A 131 -9.02 -19.10 -5.61
C HIS A 131 -8.16 -19.84 -4.58
N PHE A 132 -7.84 -21.08 -4.80
CA PHE A 132 -7.06 -21.94 -3.88
C PHE A 132 -5.63 -21.44 -3.63
N SER A 133 -5.06 -20.67 -4.55
CA SER A 133 -3.70 -20.14 -4.48
C SER A 133 -3.63 -18.66 -4.06
N MET A 134 -4.78 -18.02 -3.86
CA MET A 134 -4.85 -16.59 -3.52
C MET A 134 -4.51 -16.37 -2.03
N ARG A 135 -3.20 -16.46 -1.74
CA ARG A 135 -2.61 -16.22 -0.42
C ARG A 135 -1.82 -14.91 -0.41
N PHE A 136 -1.58 -14.39 0.78
CA PHE A 136 -0.81 -13.18 1.00
C PHE A 136 0.03 -13.35 2.26
N LEU A 137 1.33 -13.16 2.15
CA LEU A 137 2.24 -13.24 3.30
C LEU A 137 1.95 -12.10 4.27
N VAL A 138 1.91 -12.42 5.55
CA VAL A 138 1.70 -11.43 6.61
C VAL A 138 2.91 -11.45 7.54
N VAL A 139 3.51 -10.30 7.74
CA VAL A 139 4.65 -10.09 8.63
C VAL A 139 4.19 -9.17 9.75
N VAL A 140 4.34 -9.62 10.98
CA VAL A 140 4.14 -8.77 12.15
C VAL A 140 5.50 -8.39 12.69
N ASP A 141 5.81 -7.11 12.60
CA ASP A 141 7.10 -6.54 12.97
C ASP A 141 7.04 -5.86 14.34
N THR A 142 8.21 -5.68 14.97
CA THR A 142 8.34 -4.67 16.02
C THR A 142 8.02 -3.28 15.44
N GLN A 143 7.69 -2.31 16.28
CA GLN A 143 7.41 -0.96 15.81
C GLN A 143 8.63 -0.38 15.05
N GLU A 144 9.84 -0.63 15.54
CA GLU A 144 11.08 -0.15 14.93
C GLU A 144 11.34 -0.78 13.56
N ASP A 145 11.17 -2.10 13.44
CA ASP A 145 11.38 -2.81 12.17
C ASP A 145 10.32 -2.41 11.14
N TYR A 146 9.07 -2.24 11.58
CA TYR A 146 7.99 -1.75 10.73
C TYR A 146 8.28 -0.36 10.14
N GLU A 147 8.71 0.59 10.97
CA GLU A 147 9.06 1.94 10.47
C GLU A 147 10.29 1.87 9.54
N ARG A 148 11.28 1.04 9.84
CA ARG A 148 12.45 0.83 8.97
C ARG A 148 12.02 0.25 7.62
N TRP A 149 11.13 -0.74 7.63
CA TRP A 149 10.58 -1.33 6.42
C TRP A 149 9.81 -0.29 5.60
N LYS A 150 8.94 0.52 6.21
CA LYS A 150 8.22 1.62 5.52
C LYS A 150 9.19 2.60 4.85
N LEU A 151 10.26 2.99 5.55
CA LEU A 151 11.23 3.93 5.01
C LEU A 151 12.04 3.35 3.84
N SER A 152 12.15 2.04 3.72
CA SER A 152 12.81 1.37 2.61
C SER A 152 11.94 1.26 1.35
N GLN A 153 10.64 1.54 1.46
CA GLN A 153 9.72 1.44 0.34
C GLN A 153 9.80 2.66 -0.58
N GLU A 154 9.60 2.43 -1.86
CA GLU A 154 9.49 3.50 -2.85
C GLU A 154 8.02 3.81 -3.11
N SER A 155 7.68 5.11 -3.26
CA SER A 155 6.33 5.51 -3.62
C SER A 155 5.89 4.90 -4.94
N TRP A 156 4.58 4.65 -5.08
CA TRP A 156 4.04 4.14 -6.33
C TRP A 156 4.29 5.10 -7.50
N LEU A 157 4.21 6.42 -7.25
CA LEU A 157 4.45 7.43 -8.28
C LEU A 157 5.91 7.42 -8.77
N LYS A 158 6.89 7.14 -7.88
CA LYS A 158 8.28 6.98 -8.29
C LYS A 158 8.49 5.76 -9.17
N GLN A 159 7.80 4.66 -8.87
CA GLN A 159 7.86 3.42 -9.65
C GLN A 159 7.11 3.53 -11.00
N ASN A 160 6.20 4.50 -11.13
CA ASN A 160 5.36 4.72 -12.32
C ASN A 160 5.40 6.19 -12.76
N PRO A 161 6.57 6.71 -13.17
CA PRO A 161 6.75 8.14 -13.45
C PRO A 161 5.92 8.64 -14.63
N GLU A 162 5.44 7.77 -15.52
CA GLU A 162 4.53 8.09 -16.61
C GLU A 162 3.20 8.67 -16.13
N TYR A 163 2.81 8.40 -14.88
CA TYR A 163 1.60 8.97 -14.28
C TYR A 163 1.78 10.42 -13.79
N LEU A 164 2.99 10.98 -13.80
CA LEU A 164 3.20 12.42 -13.53
C LEU A 164 2.41 13.33 -14.49
N LYS A 165 2.04 12.85 -15.67
CA LYS A 165 1.12 13.56 -16.58
C LYS A 165 -0.25 13.82 -15.97
N ASN A 166 -0.69 12.99 -15.02
CA ASN A 166 -1.99 13.09 -14.35
C ASN A 166 -1.94 13.99 -13.10
N VAL A 167 -0.76 14.40 -12.70
CA VAL A 167 -0.57 15.36 -11.59
C VAL A 167 -0.85 16.77 -12.14
N PRO A 168 -1.68 17.60 -11.48
CA PRO A 168 -1.89 18.98 -11.87
C PRO A 168 -0.57 19.75 -11.97
N THR A 169 -0.44 20.61 -12.98
CA THR A 169 0.81 21.33 -13.26
C THR A 169 1.38 22.05 -12.04
N GLY A 170 0.50 22.69 -11.24
CA GLY A 170 0.90 23.42 -10.02
C GLY A 170 1.36 22.52 -8.86
N LEU A 171 1.16 21.21 -8.95
CA LEU A 171 1.57 20.23 -7.92
C LEU A 171 2.74 19.35 -8.37
N LYS A 172 3.18 19.42 -9.63
CA LYS A 172 4.19 18.47 -10.19
C LYS A 172 5.49 18.48 -9.42
N GLU A 173 6.06 19.64 -9.15
CA GLU A 173 7.32 19.73 -8.43
C GLU A 173 7.21 19.16 -7.01
N SER A 174 6.18 19.58 -6.27
CA SER A 174 5.92 19.05 -4.92
C SER A 174 5.63 17.55 -4.93
N ALA A 175 4.93 17.04 -5.95
CA ALA A 175 4.67 15.62 -6.12
C ALA A 175 5.96 14.84 -6.37
N MET A 176 6.87 15.34 -7.21
CA MET A 176 8.17 14.71 -7.45
C MET A 176 9.00 14.65 -6.17
N ILE A 177 9.10 15.77 -5.44
CA ILE A 177 9.81 15.81 -4.15
C ILE A 177 9.22 14.81 -3.17
N LYS A 178 7.89 14.81 -3.00
CA LYS A 178 7.19 13.93 -2.07
C LYS A 178 7.34 12.45 -2.45
N ALA A 179 7.27 12.14 -3.73
CA ALA A 179 7.46 10.80 -4.26
C ALA A 179 8.93 10.33 -4.23
N GLY A 180 9.90 11.21 -3.96
CA GLY A 180 11.31 10.89 -4.02
C GLY A 180 11.85 10.78 -5.45
N ILE A 181 11.25 11.50 -6.41
CA ILE A 181 11.71 11.61 -7.80
C ILE A 181 12.64 12.83 -7.89
N PRO A 182 13.83 12.68 -8.48
CA PRO A 182 14.72 13.83 -8.68
C PRO A 182 14.06 14.94 -9.51
N VAL A 183 14.14 16.17 -9.02
CA VAL A 183 13.73 17.36 -9.78
C VAL A 183 14.97 17.88 -10.50
N GLU A 184 15.00 17.82 -11.83
CA GLU A 184 16.05 18.46 -12.61
C GLU A 184 15.95 19.98 -12.38
N GLN A 185 16.99 20.56 -11.79
CA GLN A 185 17.12 22.00 -11.72
C GLN A 185 17.45 22.47 -13.13
N GLU A 186 16.55 23.17 -13.80
CA GLU A 186 16.92 23.96 -14.99
C GLU A 186 18.02 24.93 -14.55
N GLU A 187 19.25 24.66 -14.96
CA GLU A 187 20.32 25.67 -14.89
C GLU A 187 19.85 26.88 -15.69
N LYS A 188 19.47 27.93 -14.96
CA LYS A 188 19.32 29.27 -15.56
C LYS A 188 20.68 29.63 -16.12
N GLN A 189 20.88 29.36 -17.43
CA GLN A 189 21.95 29.98 -18.17
C GLN A 189 21.79 31.49 -18.05
N ALA A 190 22.57 32.07 -17.16
CA ALA A 190 22.79 33.50 -17.10
C ALA A 190 23.45 33.90 -18.44
N THR A 191 22.62 34.32 -19.39
CA THR A 191 23.12 35.06 -20.55
C THR A 191 23.72 36.36 -20.04
N GLY A 192 25.02 36.32 -19.73
CA GLY A 192 25.85 37.52 -19.56
C GLY A 192 25.91 38.24 -20.89
N VAL A 193 25.09 39.22 -21.08
CA VAL A 193 25.30 40.23 -22.13
C VAL A 193 26.49 41.09 -21.67
N GLY A 194 27.67 40.76 -22.20
CA GLY A 194 28.82 41.62 -22.13
C GLY A 194 28.63 42.78 -23.09
N SER A 195 28.50 43.97 -22.53
CA SER A 195 28.59 45.23 -23.26
C SER A 195 30.05 45.48 -23.64
N ASN A 196 30.30 45.75 -24.89
CA ASN A 196 31.34 46.65 -25.36
C ASN A 196 30.82 47.45 -26.54
#